data_4838a8a25719b90f6e328be7dc73a35d
#
_entry.id   4838a8a25719b90f6e328be7dc73a35d
#
_cell.length_a   1.000
_cell.length_b   1.000
_cell.length_c   1.000
_cell.angle_alpha   90.00
_cell.angle_beta   90.00
_cell.angle_gamma   90.00
#
_symmetry.space_group_name_H-M   'P 1'
#
loop_
_entity.id
_entity.type
_entity.pdbx_description
1 polymer ?
#
loop_
_entity_poly.entity_id
_entity_poly.type
_entity_poly.pdbx_seq_one_letter_code
_entity_poly.pdbx_strand_id
1 'polypeptide(L)'
;MSLAACLHAQAGSPAAGHPLQDGAAGGGSAQRQDAGLYAARATPPAMAQSQHMFTLPPPALNGAHSLAQLLKQRRSVRNFAPAPLTLAHIGQLLWAAQGITADGNLRTAPSAGALYPLELYVVAGHVEGLPSGVYHYQPHGHRLVPVVSGDKRHELASAAVKQMWIATAPAVVVFGAVHARTAAKYGSRASRYVHIEVGHAAENLFLQAQDLDLATADIGAFDDQEVARVLRLPGDVAPLLLM
;
A
#
# COMPACT_ATOMS: atom_id res chain seq x y z
N MET A 1 38.92 19.56 9.89
CA MET A 1 39.55 18.23 9.70
C MET A 1 38.44 17.28 9.34
N SER A 2 38.42 16.94 8.06
CA SER A 2 37.37 16.13 7.41
C SER A 2 37.75 14.65 7.48
N LEU A 3 36.82 13.79 7.86
CA LEU A 3 36.90 12.34 7.61
C LEU A 3 35.61 11.91 6.90
N ALA A 4 35.67 11.90 5.59
CA ALA A 4 34.71 11.21 4.76
C ALA A 4 35.11 9.74 4.69
N ALA A 5 34.31 8.85 5.28
CA ALA A 5 34.46 7.41 5.10
C ALA A 5 33.53 6.97 3.94
N CYS A 6 34.12 6.78 2.75
CA CYS A 6 33.49 6.07 1.63
C CYS A 6 33.40 4.57 1.94
N LEU A 7 32.19 4.04 2.12
CA LEU A 7 31.94 2.59 2.07
C LEU A 7 31.65 2.20 0.61
N HIS A 8 32.65 1.60 -0.03
CA HIS A 8 32.45 0.87 -1.30
C HIS A 8 31.95 -0.54 -0.96
N ALA A 9 30.72 -0.84 -1.32
CA ALA A 9 30.23 -2.21 -1.34
C ALA A 9 30.69 -2.86 -2.65
N GLN A 10 31.59 -3.84 -2.56
CA GLN A 10 31.98 -4.69 -3.69
C GLN A 10 30.91 -5.76 -3.93
N ALA A 11 30.46 -5.85 -5.17
CA ALA A 11 29.62 -6.93 -5.65
C ALA A 11 30.42 -8.24 -5.69
N GLY A 12 30.02 -9.23 -4.89
CA GLY A 12 30.54 -10.58 -4.93
C GLY A 12 29.82 -11.41 -5.99
N SER A 13 30.58 -12.05 -6.87
CA SER A 13 30.14 -13.01 -7.89
C SER A 13 29.51 -14.28 -7.30
N PRO A 14 28.64 -14.98 -8.05
CA PRO A 14 27.91 -16.14 -7.54
C PRO A 14 28.79 -17.42 -7.54
N ALA A 15 28.68 -18.18 -6.45
CA ALA A 15 29.27 -19.50 -6.30
C ALA A 15 28.46 -20.54 -7.07
N ALA A 16 29.20 -21.44 -7.71
CA ALA A 16 28.78 -22.51 -8.60
C ALA A 16 27.87 -23.56 -7.95
N GLY A 17 26.99 -24.11 -8.77
CA GLY A 17 26.06 -25.17 -8.42
C GLY A 17 26.70 -26.54 -8.24
N HIS A 18 26.06 -27.38 -7.44
CA HIS A 18 26.23 -28.84 -7.44
C HIS A 18 25.02 -29.51 -8.10
N PRO A 19 25.24 -30.48 -8.98
CA PRO A 19 24.17 -31.25 -9.58
C PRO A 19 23.77 -32.43 -8.70
N LEU A 20 22.47 -32.66 -8.55
CA LEU A 20 21.94 -33.94 -8.06
C LEU A 20 21.45 -34.74 -9.26
N GLN A 21 21.85 -36.00 -9.23
CA GLN A 21 21.74 -36.99 -10.30
C GLN A 21 20.32 -37.52 -10.51
N ASP A 22 20.15 -37.96 -11.75
CA ASP A 22 18.99 -38.63 -12.35
C ASP A 22 18.57 -39.93 -11.65
N GLY A 23 17.26 -40.14 -11.58
CA GLY A 23 16.62 -41.42 -11.39
C GLY A 23 15.51 -41.58 -12.40
N ALA A 24 15.77 -42.44 -13.40
CA ALA A 24 14.88 -42.71 -14.49
C ALA A 24 13.82 -43.78 -14.18
N ALA A 25 12.75 -43.72 -14.94
CA ALA A 25 11.97 -44.77 -15.57
C ALA A 25 10.52 -44.94 -15.10
N GLY A 26 9.63 -44.92 -16.06
CA GLY A 26 8.28 -45.49 -15.98
C GLY A 26 7.31 -44.85 -16.99
N GLY A 27 7.26 -45.42 -18.20
CA GLY A 27 6.36 -45.03 -19.27
C GLY A 27 4.90 -45.41 -18.98
N GLY A 28 3.97 -44.64 -19.54
CA GLY A 28 2.53 -44.91 -19.53
C GLY A 28 1.83 -43.99 -20.52
N SER A 29 1.66 -44.48 -21.76
CA SER A 29 0.82 -43.89 -22.79
C SER A 29 -0.65 -43.98 -22.40
N ALA A 30 -1.41 -42.89 -22.35
CA ALA A 30 -2.87 -42.90 -22.51
C ALA A 30 -3.38 -41.59 -23.06
N GLN A 31 -3.76 -41.65 -24.28
CA GLN A 31 -4.94 -41.09 -24.97
C GLN A 31 -5.36 -39.62 -24.69
N ARG A 32 -5.27 -38.89 -25.80
CA ARG A 32 -6.04 -37.66 -26.09
C ARG A 32 -7.53 -37.98 -26.06
N GLN A 33 -8.31 -37.25 -25.34
CA GLN A 33 -9.71 -36.99 -25.67
C GLN A 33 -10.19 -35.67 -25.02
N ASP A 34 -10.85 -34.90 -25.89
CA ASP A 34 -11.82 -33.83 -25.61
C ASP A 34 -11.32 -32.45 -25.12
N ALA A 35 -10.92 -31.70 -26.14
CA ALA A 35 -11.12 -30.28 -26.19
C ALA A 35 -12.63 -29.95 -26.44
N GLY A 36 -13.29 -29.29 -25.56
CA GLY A 36 -14.63 -28.76 -25.83
C GLY A 36 -15.39 -28.39 -24.57
N LEU A 37 -15.81 -27.15 -24.53
CA LEU A 37 -16.74 -26.56 -23.58
C LEU A 37 -16.14 -26.06 -22.24
N TYR A 38 -15.66 -24.81 -22.28
CA TYR A 38 -15.97 -23.80 -21.26
C TYR A 38 -15.45 -22.42 -21.73
N ALA A 39 -16.05 -21.94 -22.82
CA ALA A 39 -15.96 -20.52 -23.19
C ALA A 39 -17.31 -19.87 -22.89
N ALA A 40 -17.66 -19.74 -21.63
CA ALA A 40 -18.64 -18.76 -21.18
C ALA A 40 -17.87 -17.51 -20.75
N ARG A 41 -17.62 -16.62 -21.71
CA ARG A 41 -17.24 -15.22 -21.45
C ARG A 41 -18.37 -14.60 -20.64
N ALA A 42 -18.16 -14.47 -19.32
CA ALA A 42 -18.93 -13.53 -18.54
C ALA A 42 -18.58 -12.13 -19.05
N THR A 43 -19.50 -11.51 -19.77
CA THR A 43 -19.45 -10.11 -20.17
C THR A 43 -19.40 -9.30 -18.87
N PRO A 44 -18.37 -8.48 -18.64
CA PRO A 44 -18.41 -7.56 -17.50
C PRO A 44 -19.58 -6.61 -17.69
N PRO A 45 -20.31 -6.24 -16.63
CA PRO A 45 -21.39 -5.27 -16.75
C PRO A 45 -20.81 -3.96 -17.27
N ALA A 46 -21.43 -3.45 -18.33
CA ALA A 46 -21.14 -2.17 -18.93
C ALA A 46 -21.46 -1.03 -17.94
N MET A 47 -20.44 -0.55 -17.24
CA MET A 47 -20.38 0.74 -16.55
C MET A 47 -18.98 1.33 -16.71
N ALA A 48 -18.57 1.53 -17.94
CA ALA A 48 -17.45 2.39 -18.26
C ALA A 48 -17.93 3.85 -18.24
N GLN A 49 -18.27 4.37 -17.07
CA GLN A 49 -18.13 5.79 -16.83
C GLN A 49 -16.62 6.02 -16.81
N SER A 50 -16.12 6.93 -17.64
CA SER A 50 -14.74 7.39 -17.63
C SER A 50 -14.41 7.86 -16.20
N GLN A 51 -13.81 6.96 -15.41
CA GLN A 51 -13.43 7.29 -14.03
C GLN A 51 -12.33 8.32 -14.11
N HIS A 52 -12.67 9.57 -13.80
CA HIS A 52 -11.70 10.67 -13.78
C HIS A 52 -10.63 10.35 -12.72
N MET A 53 -9.44 9.96 -13.16
CA MET A 53 -8.29 9.71 -12.28
C MET A 53 -7.71 11.05 -11.84
N PHE A 54 -7.27 11.12 -10.58
CA PHE A 54 -6.63 12.31 -10.04
C PHE A 54 -5.13 12.10 -10.02
N THR A 55 -4.41 12.83 -10.89
CA THR A 55 -2.94 12.86 -10.83
C THR A 55 -2.52 13.65 -9.60
N LEU A 56 -1.63 13.07 -8.82
CA LEU A 56 -1.08 13.72 -7.63
C LEU A 56 0.11 14.60 -8.02
N PRO A 57 0.36 15.70 -7.29
CA PRO A 57 1.57 16.50 -7.49
C PRO A 57 2.84 15.63 -7.28
N PRO A 58 3.93 15.92 -8.01
CA PRO A 58 5.18 15.19 -7.83
C PRO A 58 5.68 15.35 -6.38
N PRO A 59 6.28 14.29 -5.79
CA PRO A 59 6.75 14.34 -4.41
C PRO A 59 7.92 15.31 -4.25
N ALA A 60 7.93 16.05 -3.15
CA ALA A 60 9.08 16.83 -2.74
C ALA A 60 10.15 15.91 -2.12
N LEU A 61 11.41 16.11 -2.51
CA LEU A 61 12.53 15.31 -1.99
C LEU A 61 13.31 16.00 -0.87
N ASN A 62 12.95 17.25 -0.56
CA ASN A 62 13.54 18.03 0.52
C ASN A 62 12.50 18.21 1.62
N GLY A 63 12.82 17.75 2.83
CA GLY A 63 11.99 17.95 4.02
C GLY A 63 12.37 19.22 4.79
N ALA A 64 11.48 19.65 5.67
CA ALA A 64 11.71 20.79 6.56
C ALA A 64 12.54 20.42 7.80
N HIS A 65 12.54 19.13 8.19
CA HIS A 65 13.16 18.65 9.43
C HIS A 65 14.18 17.55 9.16
N SER A 66 15.17 17.43 10.05
CA SER A 66 16.10 16.31 10.00
C SER A 66 15.42 15.02 10.45
N LEU A 67 15.84 13.86 9.91
CA LEU A 67 15.32 12.55 10.32
C LEU A 67 15.39 12.35 11.85
N ALA A 68 16.46 12.80 12.50
CA ALA A 68 16.61 12.68 13.95
C ALA A 68 15.53 13.50 14.71
N GLN A 69 15.18 14.69 14.20
CA GLN A 69 14.10 15.49 14.77
C GLN A 69 12.74 14.80 14.58
N LEU A 70 12.46 14.28 13.40
CA LEU A 70 11.22 13.55 13.10
C LEU A 70 11.04 12.33 14.02
N LEU A 71 12.07 11.50 14.14
CA LEU A 71 12.08 10.34 15.05
C LEU A 71 11.85 10.74 16.51
N LYS A 72 12.44 11.86 16.97
CA LYS A 72 12.27 12.37 18.31
C LYS A 72 10.86 12.91 18.58
N GLN A 73 10.24 13.54 17.58
CA GLN A 73 9.00 14.32 17.74
C GLN A 73 7.74 13.53 17.41
N ARG A 74 7.83 12.50 16.52
CA ARG A 74 6.67 11.71 16.10
C ARG A 74 5.85 11.19 17.28
N ARG A 75 4.55 11.44 17.25
CA ARG A 75 3.56 10.96 18.23
C ARG A 75 2.29 10.53 17.51
N SER A 76 1.57 9.57 18.10
CA SER A 76 0.21 9.24 17.69
C SER A 76 -0.73 10.32 18.25
N VAL A 77 -1.30 11.12 17.34
CA VAL A 77 -2.21 12.22 17.66
C VAL A 77 -3.59 11.90 17.10
N ARG A 78 -4.63 11.97 17.95
CA ARG A 78 -6.02 11.60 17.64
C ARG A 78 -7.00 12.76 17.72
N ASN A 79 -6.50 13.97 17.87
CA ASN A 79 -7.28 15.21 17.84
C ASN A 79 -6.81 16.02 16.64
N PHE A 80 -7.67 16.15 15.66
CA PHE A 80 -7.34 16.80 14.38
C PHE A 80 -7.95 18.18 14.28
N ALA A 81 -7.19 19.11 13.70
CA ALA A 81 -7.72 20.42 13.34
C ALA A 81 -8.76 20.28 12.20
N PRO A 82 -9.78 21.15 12.15
CA PRO A 82 -10.81 21.09 11.11
C PRO A 82 -10.34 21.61 9.74
N ALA A 83 -9.02 21.77 9.55
CA ALA A 83 -8.43 22.25 8.30
C ALA A 83 -8.41 21.14 7.22
N PRO A 84 -8.63 21.49 5.95
CA PRO A 84 -8.52 20.54 4.85
C PRO A 84 -7.06 20.12 4.62
N LEU A 85 -6.88 18.90 4.09
CA LEU A 85 -5.62 18.52 3.45
C LEU A 85 -5.63 18.96 1.98
N THR A 86 -4.44 19.18 1.41
CA THR A 86 -4.28 19.40 -0.02
C THR A 86 -3.98 18.10 -0.76
N LEU A 87 -4.15 18.07 -2.09
CA LEU A 87 -3.68 16.95 -2.91
C LEU A 87 -2.16 16.73 -2.78
N ALA A 88 -1.39 17.78 -2.55
CA ALA A 88 0.05 17.68 -2.32
C ALA A 88 0.35 16.93 -1.01
N HIS A 89 -0.38 17.19 0.08
CA HIS A 89 -0.26 16.44 1.32
C HIS A 89 -0.55 14.95 1.10
N ILE A 90 -1.68 14.64 0.46
CA ILE A 90 -2.07 13.24 0.16
C ILE A 90 -1.01 12.58 -0.72
N GLY A 91 -0.56 13.23 -1.78
CA GLY A 91 0.47 12.71 -2.68
C GLY A 91 1.77 12.39 -1.96
N GLN A 92 2.24 13.32 -1.15
CA GLN A 92 3.48 13.16 -0.40
C GLN A 92 3.42 12.00 0.61
N LEU A 93 2.30 11.86 1.35
CA LEU A 93 2.10 10.76 2.30
C LEU A 93 2.06 9.39 1.61
N LEU A 94 1.33 9.28 0.49
CA LEU A 94 1.24 8.04 -0.27
C LEU A 94 2.57 7.66 -0.93
N TRP A 95 3.31 8.67 -1.43
CA TRP A 95 4.65 8.45 -1.96
C TRP A 95 5.61 7.97 -0.87
N ALA A 96 5.60 8.60 0.30
CA ALA A 96 6.45 8.18 1.42
C ALA A 96 6.19 6.71 1.80
N ALA A 97 4.94 6.26 1.76
CA ALA A 97 4.57 4.89 2.09
C ALA A 97 4.95 3.87 1.00
N GLN A 98 4.64 4.15 -0.29
CA GLN A 98 4.75 3.16 -1.38
C GLN A 98 5.14 3.78 -2.74
N GLY A 99 5.70 4.99 -2.76
CA GLY A 99 6.10 5.64 -3.99
C GLY A 99 7.26 4.93 -4.70
N ILE A 100 7.29 5.01 -6.03
CA ILE A 100 8.37 4.49 -6.85
C ILE A 100 9.53 5.47 -6.81
N THR A 101 10.74 4.96 -6.57
CA THR A 101 11.97 5.75 -6.38
C THR A 101 13.03 5.49 -7.43
N ALA A 102 12.95 4.37 -8.17
CA ALA A 102 13.91 4.00 -9.20
C ALA A 102 13.30 3.02 -10.22
N ASP A 103 14.03 2.78 -11.30
CA ASP A 103 13.70 1.76 -12.29
C ASP A 103 13.55 0.37 -11.63
N GLY A 104 12.81 -0.52 -12.28
CA GLY A 104 12.51 -1.83 -11.70
C GLY A 104 11.44 -1.81 -10.60
N ASN A 105 10.66 -0.71 -10.51
CA ASN A 105 9.57 -0.54 -9.56
C ASN A 105 10.03 -0.53 -8.08
N LEU A 106 11.28 -0.13 -7.80
CA LEU A 106 11.76 0.02 -6.43
C LEU A 106 10.97 1.12 -5.71
N ARG A 107 10.63 0.86 -4.43
CA ARG A 107 9.75 1.75 -3.66
C ARG A 107 10.45 2.32 -2.43
N THR A 108 9.83 3.33 -1.84
CA THR A 108 10.25 3.98 -0.59
C THR A 108 10.34 3.01 0.58
N ALA A 109 9.42 2.04 0.68
CA ALA A 109 9.46 0.97 1.67
C ALA A 109 10.06 -0.30 1.05
N PRO A 110 10.95 -1.01 1.78
CA PRO A 110 11.51 -2.29 1.32
C PRO A 110 10.44 -3.38 1.35
N SER A 111 10.44 -4.24 0.33
CA SER A 111 9.53 -5.37 0.21
C SER A 111 10.31 -6.68 0.05
N ALA A 112 9.89 -7.73 0.73
CA ALA A 112 10.50 -9.05 0.61
C ALA A 112 10.45 -9.53 -0.85
N GLY A 113 11.62 -9.73 -1.45
CA GLY A 113 11.76 -10.15 -2.84
C GLY A 113 11.24 -9.13 -3.87
N ALA A 114 11.06 -7.87 -3.49
CA ALA A 114 10.46 -6.82 -4.31
C ALA A 114 9.08 -7.19 -4.88
N LEU A 115 8.25 -7.89 -4.08
CA LEU A 115 6.94 -8.41 -4.50
C LEU A 115 5.80 -7.41 -4.27
N TYR A 116 5.99 -6.41 -3.42
CA TYR A 116 5.07 -5.29 -3.19
C TYR A 116 3.61 -5.70 -3.02
N PRO A 117 3.28 -6.48 -1.97
CA PRO A 117 1.92 -6.93 -1.71
C PRO A 117 0.97 -5.81 -1.29
N LEU A 118 1.49 -4.65 -0.83
CA LEU A 118 0.66 -3.59 -0.27
C LEU A 118 -0.12 -2.83 -1.34
N GLU A 119 -1.38 -2.56 -1.01
CA GLU A 119 -2.31 -1.70 -1.74
C GLU A 119 -2.75 -0.57 -0.81
N LEU A 120 -2.65 0.68 -1.26
CA LEU A 120 -3.05 1.83 -0.47
C LEU A 120 -4.38 2.40 -0.95
N TYR A 121 -5.25 2.71 0.01
CA TYR A 121 -6.50 3.42 -0.25
C TYR A 121 -6.57 4.70 0.56
N VAL A 122 -7.24 5.71 0.03
CA VAL A 122 -7.52 6.96 0.74
C VAL A 122 -9.02 7.10 0.91
N VAL A 123 -9.47 7.23 2.15
CA VAL A 123 -10.83 7.65 2.48
C VAL A 123 -10.80 9.16 2.68
N ALA A 124 -11.13 9.88 1.63
CA ALA A 124 -11.13 11.34 1.62
C ALA A 124 -12.47 11.89 2.13
N GLY A 125 -12.42 12.82 3.07
CA GLY A 125 -13.59 13.55 3.54
C GLY A 125 -13.45 15.05 3.36
N HIS A 126 -12.30 15.63 3.71
CA HIS A 126 -12.03 17.06 3.60
C HIS A 126 -10.64 17.31 2.99
N VAL A 127 -10.56 17.11 1.68
CA VAL A 127 -9.34 17.28 0.87
C VAL A 127 -9.62 18.25 -0.27
N GLU A 128 -8.84 19.33 -0.37
CA GLU A 128 -8.97 20.32 -1.44
C GLU A 128 -8.70 19.68 -2.80
N GLY A 129 -9.60 19.92 -3.75
CA GLY A 129 -9.50 19.40 -5.11
C GLY A 129 -9.80 17.89 -5.25
N LEU A 130 -10.25 17.21 -4.17
CA LEU A 130 -10.64 15.81 -4.21
C LEU A 130 -12.04 15.63 -3.60
N PRO A 131 -13.05 15.19 -4.37
CA PRO A 131 -14.36 14.88 -3.82
C PRO A 131 -14.31 13.84 -2.70
N SER A 132 -15.23 13.92 -1.74
CA SER A 132 -15.33 12.91 -0.69
C SER A 132 -15.57 11.53 -1.27
N GLY A 133 -14.79 10.53 -0.85
CA GLY A 133 -14.87 9.18 -1.40
C GLY A 133 -13.72 8.29 -0.97
N VAL A 134 -13.72 7.07 -1.51
CA VAL A 134 -12.62 6.11 -1.39
C VAL A 134 -11.87 6.05 -2.71
N TYR A 135 -10.56 6.12 -2.62
CA TYR A 135 -9.65 6.13 -3.76
C TYR A 135 -8.55 5.09 -3.59
N HIS A 136 -8.25 4.36 -4.65
CA HIS A 136 -7.10 3.46 -4.72
C HIS A 136 -5.89 4.22 -5.25
N TYR A 137 -4.76 4.14 -4.55
CA TYR A 137 -3.50 4.73 -4.99
C TYR A 137 -2.78 3.81 -5.96
N GLN A 138 -2.43 4.35 -7.11
CA GLN A 138 -1.56 3.70 -8.09
C GLN A 138 -0.18 4.35 -8.07
N PRO A 139 0.87 3.67 -7.54
CA PRO A 139 2.23 4.19 -7.54
C PRO A 139 2.76 4.49 -8.95
N HIS A 140 2.42 3.63 -9.93
CA HIS A 140 2.67 3.92 -11.34
C HIS A 140 1.80 5.09 -11.79
N GLY A 141 2.46 6.19 -12.17
CA GLY A 141 1.79 7.42 -12.57
C GLY A 141 1.35 8.29 -11.40
N HIS A 142 1.63 7.91 -10.15
CA HIS A 142 1.38 8.69 -8.94
C HIS A 142 -0.02 9.31 -8.94
N ARG A 143 -1.05 8.47 -8.86
CA ARG A 143 -2.45 8.88 -9.08
C ARG A 143 -3.43 8.13 -8.19
N LEU A 144 -4.61 8.73 -8.03
CA LEU A 144 -5.75 8.16 -7.34
C LEU A 144 -6.83 7.75 -8.34
N VAL A 145 -7.34 6.53 -8.16
CA VAL A 145 -8.46 5.98 -8.92
C VAL A 145 -9.67 5.90 -8.00
N PRO A 146 -10.82 6.53 -8.34
CA PRO A 146 -12.01 6.47 -7.50
C PRO A 146 -12.56 5.04 -7.40
N VAL A 147 -12.99 4.64 -6.20
CA VAL A 147 -13.57 3.33 -5.90
C VAL A 147 -15.01 3.47 -5.40
N VAL A 148 -15.23 4.37 -4.42
CA VAL A 148 -16.55 4.63 -3.82
C VAL A 148 -16.74 6.13 -3.72
N SER A 149 -17.91 6.64 -4.10
CA SER A 149 -18.28 8.03 -3.90
C SER A 149 -18.91 8.27 -2.52
N GLY A 150 -18.80 9.52 -2.04
CA GLY A 150 -19.36 9.96 -0.77
C GLY A 150 -18.43 9.70 0.42
N ASP A 151 -18.62 10.48 1.47
CA ASP A 151 -17.81 10.40 2.69
C ASP A 151 -18.04 9.08 3.42
N LYS A 152 -16.98 8.30 3.63
CA LYS A 152 -16.99 6.99 4.28
C LYS A 152 -16.27 6.96 5.63
N ARG A 153 -15.83 8.10 6.13
CA ARG A 153 -15.06 8.18 7.38
C ARG A 153 -15.88 7.73 8.59
N HIS A 154 -17.19 8.04 8.61
CA HIS A 154 -18.05 7.64 9.73
C HIS A 154 -18.29 6.13 9.74
N GLU A 155 -18.58 5.51 8.59
CA GLU A 155 -18.71 4.05 8.47
C GLU A 155 -17.40 3.35 8.82
N LEU A 156 -16.25 3.91 8.37
CA LEU A 156 -14.94 3.38 8.71
C LEU A 156 -14.64 3.48 10.21
N ALA A 157 -14.96 4.61 10.86
CA ALA A 157 -14.83 4.78 12.31
C ALA A 157 -15.68 3.76 13.09
N SER A 158 -16.86 3.45 12.59
CA SER A 158 -17.74 2.44 13.18
C SER A 158 -17.15 1.03 13.05
N ALA A 159 -16.59 0.69 11.88
CA ALA A 159 -15.87 -0.57 11.65
C ALA A 159 -14.60 -0.70 12.50
N ALA A 160 -13.97 0.43 12.86
CA ALA A 160 -12.77 0.50 13.69
C ALA A 160 -13.13 0.54 15.20
N VAL A 161 -13.93 -0.38 15.65
CA VAL A 161 -14.34 -0.55 17.08
C VAL A 161 -14.91 0.76 17.66
N LYS A 162 -15.68 1.48 16.86
CA LYS A 162 -16.30 2.77 17.20
C LYS A 162 -15.30 3.87 17.63
N GLN A 163 -14.09 3.87 17.07
CA GLN A 163 -13.11 4.92 17.29
C GLN A 163 -13.51 6.19 16.51
N MET A 164 -14.53 6.90 17.01
CA MET A 164 -15.22 8.00 16.29
C MET A 164 -14.32 9.19 15.95
N TRP A 165 -13.17 9.35 16.59
CA TRP A 165 -12.19 10.36 16.23
C TRP A 165 -11.65 10.17 14.80
N ILE A 166 -11.71 8.96 14.23
CA ILE A 166 -11.37 8.69 12.80
C ILE A 166 -12.26 9.53 11.87
N ALA A 167 -13.55 9.67 12.19
CA ALA A 167 -14.49 10.45 11.39
C ALA A 167 -14.16 11.97 11.38
N THR A 168 -13.34 12.46 12.30
CA THR A 168 -12.92 13.87 12.36
C THR A 168 -11.65 14.14 11.56
N ALA A 169 -10.88 13.11 11.19
CA ALA A 169 -9.69 13.25 10.34
C ALA A 169 -10.09 13.75 8.94
N PRO A 170 -9.37 14.66 8.29
CA PRO A 170 -9.69 15.10 6.94
C PRO A 170 -9.56 13.98 5.89
N ALA A 171 -8.68 13.01 6.11
CA ALA A 171 -8.56 11.79 5.32
C ALA A 171 -8.03 10.64 6.19
N VAL A 172 -8.24 9.40 5.72
CA VAL A 172 -7.67 8.18 6.31
C VAL A 172 -6.96 7.40 5.22
N VAL A 173 -5.71 7.02 5.45
CA VAL A 173 -4.98 6.09 4.58
C VAL A 173 -5.17 4.68 5.11
N VAL A 174 -5.61 3.77 4.24
CA VAL A 174 -5.81 2.35 4.56
C VAL A 174 -4.78 1.52 3.82
N PHE A 175 -4.04 0.73 4.58
CA PHE A 175 -3.10 -0.25 4.06
C PHE A 175 -3.80 -1.59 3.92
N GLY A 176 -4.00 -2.03 2.69
CA GLY A 176 -4.41 -3.38 2.36
C GLY A 176 -3.25 -4.19 1.81
N ALA A 177 -3.41 -5.50 1.71
CA ALA A 177 -2.40 -6.36 1.09
C ALA A 177 -3.00 -7.52 0.31
N VAL A 178 -2.37 -7.83 -0.83
CA VAL A 178 -2.58 -9.07 -1.60
C VAL A 178 -1.54 -10.09 -1.14
N HIS A 179 -1.85 -10.87 -0.11
CA HIS A 179 -0.94 -11.85 0.48
C HIS A 179 -0.40 -12.87 -0.53
N ALA A 180 -1.20 -13.23 -1.54
CA ALA A 180 -0.84 -14.19 -2.58
C ALA A 180 0.42 -13.78 -3.35
N ARG A 181 0.70 -12.49 -3.54
CA ARG A 181 1.90 -12.00 -4.22
C ARG A 181 3.17 -12.47 -3.49
N THR A 182 3.18 -12.34 -2.17
CA THR A 182 4.32 -12.77 -1.35
C THR A 182 4.33 -14.30 -1.15
N ALA A 183 3.15 -14.92 -1.03
CA ALA A 183 3.02 -16.35 -0.85
C ALA A 183 3.54 -17.16 -2.04
N ALA A 184 3.42 -16.64 -3.26
CA ALA A 184 3.95 -17.26 -4.46
C ALA A 184 5.46 -17.61 -4.36
N LYS A 185 6.25 -16.81 -3.61
CA LYS A 185 7.69 -17.03 -3.41
C LYS A 185 8.01 -17.61 -2.03
N TYR A 186 7.29 -17.22 -0.99
CA TYR A 186 7.67 -17.48 0.40
C TYR A 186 6.72 -18.42 1.16
N GLY A 187 5.66 -18.91 0.50
CA GLY A 187 4.71 -19.86 1.09
C GLY A 187 4.14 -19.36 2.42
N SER A 188 4.18 -20.20 3.45
CA SER A 188 3.66 -19.91 4.78
C SER A 188 4.33 -18.72 5.51
N ARG A 189 5.51 -18.30 5.07
CA ARG A 189 6.20 -17.11 5.65
C ARG A 189 5.63 -15.78 5.13
N ALA A 190 4.78 -15.79 4.12
CA ALA A 190 4.27 -14.58 3.46
C ALA A 190 3.63 -13.62 4.45
N SER A 191 2.76 -14.09 5.33
CA SER A 191 2.08 -13.25 6.32
C SER A 191 3.07 -12.45 7.17
N ARG A 192 4.14 -13.08 7.66
CA ARG A 192 5.18 -12.39 8.43
C ARG A 192 5.81 -11.25 7.64
N TYR A 193 6.17 -11.49 6.36
CA TYR A 193 6.85 -10.48 5.53
C TYR A 193 5.90 -9.33 5.17
N VAL A 194 4.63 -9.62 4.91
CA VAL A 194 3.61 -8.60 4.65
C VAL A 194 3.42 -7.69 5.87
N HIS A 195 3.35 -8.25 7.10
CA HIS A 195 3.21 -7.45 8.32
C HIS A 195 4.46 -6.61 8.63
N ILE A 196 5.66 -7.12 8.32
CA ILE A 196 6.90 -6.35 8.42
C ILE A 196 6.87 -5.17 7.44
N GLU A 197 6.44 -5.42 6.19
CA GLU A 197 6.38 -4.38 5.15
C GLU A 197 5.38 -3.28 5.48
N VAL A 198 4.19 -3.63 6.00
CA VAL A 198 3.21 -2.61 6.40
C VAL A 198 3.76 -1.72 7.50
N GLY A 199 4.51 -2.29 8.47
CA GLY A 199 5.18 -1.49 9.51
C GLY A 199 6.20 -0.51 8.94
N HIS A 200 7.01 -0.93 7.95
CA HIS A 200 7.97 -0.04 7.27
C HIS A 200 7.25 1.11 6.54
N ALA A 201 6.22 0.79 5.77
CA ALA A 201 5.47 1.78 5.00
C ALA A 201 4.68 2.75 5.90
N ALA A 202 4.14 2.25 7.01
CA ALA A 202 3.43 3.06 8.00
C ALA A 202 4.37 4.04 8.71
N GLU A 203 5.57 3.61 9.13
CA GLU A 203 6.53 4.51 9.74
C GLU A 203 7.02 5.58 8.76
N ASN A 204 7.23 5.25 7.50
CA ASN A 204 7.53 6.26 6.47
C ASN A 204 6.43 7.32 6.39
N LEU A 205 5.14 6.90 6.43
CA LEU A 205 4.01 7.82 6.44
C LEU A 205 3.99 8.67 7.71
N PHE A 206 4.25 8.09 8.89
CA PHE A 206 4.34 8.82 10.15
C PHE A 206 5.38 9.94 10.10
N LEU A 207 6.61 9.60 9.68
CA LEU A 207 7.71 10.55 9.61
C LEU A 207 7.42 11.66 8.58
N GLN A 208 6.84 11.28 7.44
CA GLN A 208 6.45 12.26 6.43
C GLN A 208 5.31 13.16 6.90
N ALA A 209 4.32 12.63 7.62
CA ALA A 209 3.26 13.45 8.20
C ALA A 209 3.85 14.47 9.19
N GLN A 210 4.79 14.04 10.04
CA GLN A 210 5.48 14.93 10.97
C GLN A 210 6.29 16.01 10.25
N ASP A 211 6.92 15.71 9.13
CA ASP A 211 7.66 16.68 8.30
C ASP A 211 6.75 17.72 7.61
N LEU A 212 5.50 17.36 7.41
CA LEU A 212 4.45 18.23 6.88
C LEU A 212 3.63 18.95 7.96
N ASP A 213 4.03 18.86 9.23
CA ASP A 213 3.28 19.38 10.39
C ASP A 213 1.85 18.83 10.50
N LEU A 214 1.66 17.58 10.05
CA LEU A 214 0.38 16.89 10.11
C LEU A 214 0.31 15.92 11.30
N ALA A 215 -0.86 15.88 11.93
CA ALA A 215 -1.19 14.91 12.96
C ALA A 215 -1.60 13.58 12.32
N THR A 216 -1.11 12.45 12.85
CA THR A 216 -1.53 11.12 12.44
C THR A 216 -1.50 10.12 13.61
N ALA A 217 -2.25 9.04 13.47
CA ALA A 217 -2.23 7.90 14.39
C ALA A 217 -2.52 6.62 13.61
N ASP A 218 -1.93 5.51 14.04
CA ASP A 218 -2.16 4.19 13.51
C ASP A 218 -3.28 3.45 14.26
N ILE A 219 -4.06 2.65 13.53
CA ILE A 219 -5.18 1.87 14.06
C ILE A 219 -5.11 0.46 13.50
N GLY A 220 -4.83 -0.51 14.37
CA GLY A 220 -4.88 -1.94 14.05
C GLY A 220 -6.14 -2.63 14.59
N ALA A 221 -6.97 -1.93 15.37
CA ALA A 221 -8.18 -2.50 15.96
C ALA A 221 -9.41 -2.12 15.12
N PHE A 222 -9.85 -3.03 14.24
CA PHE A 222 -11.04 -2.90 13.41
C PHE A 222 -11.59 -4.27 13.00
N ASP A 223 -12.80 -4.29 12.48
CA ASP A 223 -13.40 -5.47 11.84
C ASP A 223 -12.96 -5.49 10.36
N ASP A 224 -12.18 -6.51 9.98
CA ASP A 224 -11.59 -6.64 8.63
C ASP A 224 -12.68 -6.72 7.56
N GLN A 225 -13.77 -7.44 7.81
CA GLN A 225 -14.85 -7.63 6.83
C GLN A 225 -15.63 -6.33 6.63
N GLU A 226 -15.90 -5.60 7.71
CA GLU A 226 -16.60 -4.31 7.63
C GLU A 226 -15.73 -3.25 6.95
N VAL A 227 -14.43 -3.17 7.24
CA VAL A 227 -13.50 -2.28 6.54
C VAL A 227 -13.47 -2.62 5.05
N ALA A 228 -13.31 -3.90 4.69
CA ALA A 228 -13.30 -4.33 3.30
C ALA A 228 -14.62 -3.97 2.58
N ARG A 229 -15.76 -4.14 3.25
CA ARG A 229 -17.10 -3.78 2.74
C ARG A 229 -17.25 -2.27 2.52
N VAL A 230 -16.85 -1.45 3.49
CA VAL A 230 -16.93 0.03 3.43
C VAL A 230 -16.10 0.56 2.26
N LEU A 231 -14.89 0.03 2.07
CA LEU A 231 -13.97 0.45 1.03
C LEU A 231 -14.22 -0.24 -0.32
N ARG A 232 -15.10 -1.26 -0.37
CA ARG A 232 -15.27 -2.15 -1.52
C ARG A 232 -13.95 -2.74 -2.01
N LEU A 233 -13.15 -3.25 -1.07
CA LEU A 233 -11.89 -3.89 -1.41
C LEU A 233 -12.11 -5.12 -2.30
N PRO A 234 -11.22 -5.38 -3.29
CA PRO A 234 -11.19 -6.66 -3.99
C PRO A 234 -11.08 -7.83 -3.00
N GLY A 235 -11.66 -8.98 -3.34
CA GLY A 235 -11.73 -10.12 -2.43
C GLY A 235 -10.38 -10.76 -2.05
N ASP A 236 -9.31 -10.40 -2.75
CA ASP A 236 -7.93 -10.82 -2.48
C ASP A 236 -7.12 -9.77 -1.68
N VAL A 237 -7.70 -8.62 -1.37
CA VAL A 237 -7.09 -7.55 -0.58
C VAL A 237 -7.58 -7.61 0.86
N ALA A 238 -6.69 -7.94 1.79
CA ALA A 238 -6.97 -7.88 3.24
C ALA A 238 -6.58 -6.51 3.81
N PRO A 239 -7.45 -5.79 4.55
CA PRO A 239 -7.05 -4.58 5.27
C PRO A 239 -6.12 -4.94 6.43
N LEU A 240 -5.07 -4.16 6.66
CA LEU A 240 -4.05 -4.44 7.68
C LEU A 240 -3.86 -3.30 8.68
N LEU A 241 -4.02 -2.05 8.25
CA LEU A 241 -3.77 -0.88 9.08
C LEU A 241 -4.53 0.33 8.54
N LEU A 242 -5.01 1.19 9.44
CA LEU A 242 -5.55 2.52 9.12
C LEU A 242 -4.62 3.58 9.74
N MET A 243 -4.47 4.71 9.03
CA MET A 243 -3.69 5.86 9.52
C MET A 243 -4.36 7.19 9.17
#